data_c1f5fe6691d1c84130e3e38db37aa7de
#
_entry.id   c1f5fe6691d1c84130e3e38db37aa7de
#
_cell.length_a   1.000
_cell.length_b   1.000
_cell.length_c   1.000
_cell.angle_alpha   90.00
_cell.angle_beta   90.00
_cell.angle_gamma   90.00
#
_symmetry.space_group_name_H-M   'P 1'
#
loop_
_entity.id
_entity.type
_entity.pdbx_description
1 polymer ?
#
loop_
_entity_poly.entity_id
_entity_poly.type
_entity_poly.pdbx_seq_one_letter_code
_entity_poly.pdbx_strand_id
1 'polypeptide(L)'
;EAGLSPKAENYTNWENTGLDGHIGGHYLSALSYMYAATGNKEIKARLDYMISELKRCQDAAGDGYLCGVPNGRKMWKEIEEGNIRASGFGLNDRWVPLYNIHKIYAGLRDATLQTDSREAKEMLVKLTDWMIRLVSKLSDEQIQDMLRSEHGGLNETFADVAAITGDKRYLKLAHQFSHHTVLQPLLRQEDKLTGMHANTQIPKVIGFKRIADLEGNRDWSEAARYFWETVVNHRSITIGGNSVREHFHPADDFSSMLTSEQGPETCNTYNMLRLTKMLYETSADVHFMDYYERALYNHILSTQDPVQGGFVYFTPMRAGHYRVYSQPQTSFWCCVGSGMENHARYGEMIYGHKDNNLYVNLFIPSTLRWGDTQIEQQTAFPDEEGSTLVISPEKGKKEFTLLFRIPEWTKPEALRLSVNGKRQNVTVKEGYVSLNRTWSKGDKVRLELPMHLRAIALPDGSANYSILYGPIVLAARLGKQNQDGMFADDSRGGHIAAGPRLPLQTMPVIVGDKNNLLSHLKKVEGKPLTFTLSGVYPERYEGMTVAVSYTHLRAHETEL
;
A
#
# COMPACT_ATOMS: atom_id res chain seq x y z
N GLU A 1 -14.30 28.18 7.27
CA GLU A 1 -13.15 28.95 7.80
C GLU A 1 -12.56 29.94 6.79
N ALA A 2 -12.71 29.70 5.51
CA ALA A 2 -12.32 30.63 4.43
C ALA A 2 -13.37 31.73 4.16
N GLY A 3 -14.48 31.73 4.87
CA GLY A 3 -15.58 32.69 4.66
C GLY A 3 -16.39 32.47 3.38
N LEU A 4 -16.19 31.34 2.70
CA LEU A 4 -16.93 30.98 1.49
C LEU A 4 -18.17 30.15 1.85
N SER A 5 -19.23 30.29 1.07
CA SER A 5 -20.42 29.45 1.19
C SER A 5 -20.11 28.04 0.66
N PRO A 6 -20.46 26.96 1.38
CA PRO A 6 -20.35 25.61 0.88
C PRO A 6 -21.17 25.42 -0.41
N LYS A 7 -20.64 24.67 -1.37
CA LYS A 7 -21.33 24.26 -2.59
C LYS A 7 -22.21 23.02 -2.41
N ALA A 8 -21.90 22.21 -1.42
CA ALA A 8 -22.62 21.00 -1.05
C ALA A 8 -22.46 20.74 0.46
N GLU A 9 -23.28 19.88 1.00
CA GLU A 9 -23.10 19.35 2.34
C GLU A 9 -21.88 18.41 2.40
N ASN A 10 -21.28 18.27 3.60
CA ASN A 10 -20.22 17.30 3.81
C ASN A 10 -20.74 15.88 3.57
N TYR A 11 -19.87 15.01 3.11
CA TYR A 11 -20.15 13.58 3.17
C TYR A 11 -20.39 13.15 4.61
N THR A 12 -21.06 12.02 4.77
CA THR A 12 -21.38 11.43 6.06
C THR A 12 -20.18 10.66 6.66
N ASN A 13 -20.41 9.94 7.75
CA ASN A 13 -19.46 9.07 8.42
C ASN A 13 -18.27 9.87 8.99
N TRP A 14 -17.02 9.56 8.67
CA TRP A 14 -15.88 10.27 9.23
C TRP A 14 -15.72 11.70 8.70
N GLU A 15 -16.24 12.00 7.51
CA GLU A 15 -16.17 13.33 6.88
C GLU A 15 -17.08 14.40 7.52
N ASN A 16 -17.98 14.02 8.42
CA ASN A 16 -18.81 14.97 9.19
C ASN A 16 -18.75 14.74 10.72
N THR A 17 -17.81 13.92 11.18
CA THR A 17 -17.63 13.62 12.61
C THR A 17 -16.25 14.02 13.15
N GLY A 18 -15.56 14.91 12.46
CA GLY A 18 -14.31 15.53 12.90
C GLY A 18 -13.09 15.23 12.02
N LEU A 19 -13.22 14.38 11.01
CA LEU A 19 -12.17 14.11 10.02
C LEU A 19 -12.46 14.74 8.66
N ASP A 20 -13.20 15.81 8.66
CA ASP A 20 -13.67 16.53 7.49
C ASP A 20 -12.52 16.92 6.55
N GLY A 21 -12.59 16.51 5.30
CA GLY A 21 -11.63 16.85 4.25
C GLY A 21 -10.48 15.86 4.05
N HIS A 22 -10.30 14.85 4.92
CA HIS A 22 -9.19 13.88 4.75
C HIS A 22 -9.34 13.08 3.46
N ILE A 23 -10.56 12.67 3.10
CA ILE A 23 -10.81 11.91 1.87
C ILE A 23 -10.50 12.74 0.63
N GLY A 24 -10.67 14.08 0.70
CA GLY A 24 -10.31 14.99 -0.38
C GLY A 24 -8.83 14.95 -0.72
N GLY A 25 -7.95 14.88 0.30
CA GLY A 25 -6.51 14.73 0.09
C GLY A 25 -6.15 13.41 -0.58
N HIS A 26 -6.72 12.31 -0.12
CA HIS A 26 -6.55 11.00 -0.76
C HIS A 26 -7.06 10.97 -2.20
N TYR A 27 -8.21 11.58 -2.46
CA TYR A 27 -8.79 11.66 -3.80
C TYR A 27 -7.89 12.45 -4.76
N LEU A 28 -7.29 13.53 -4.28
CA LEU A 28 -6.33 14.33 -5.05
C LEU A 28 -5.09 13.50 -5.42
N SER A 29 -4.55 12.71 -4.49
CA SER A 29 -3.47 11.75 -4.75
C SER A 29 -3.87 10.70 -5.77
N ALA A 30 -5.02 10.06 -5.58
CA ALA A 30 -5.53 9.01 -6.47
C ALA A 30 -5.75 9.52 -7.90
N LEU A 31 -6.34 10.70 -8.08
CA LEU A 31 -6.50 11.33 -9.40
C LEU A 31 -5.15 11.60 -10.06
N SER A 32 -4.16 12.05 -9.29
CA SER A 32 -2.82 12.35 -9.79
C SER A 32 -2.11 11.09 -10.31
N TYR A 33 -2.10 10.01 -9.54
CA TYR A 33 -1.53 8.74 -9.95
C TYR A 33 -2.28 8.11 -11.12
N MET A 34 -3.61 8.13 -11.09
CA MET A 34 -4.42 7.55 -12.16
C MET A 34 -4.24 8.32 -13.48
N TYR A 35 -4.14 9.65 -13.44
CA TYR A 35 -3.82 10.44 -14.61
C TYR A 35 -2.42 10.14 -15.15
N ALA A 36 -1.42 10.07 -14.29
CA ALA A 36 -0.05 9.73 -14.68
C ALA A 36 0.04 8.35 -15.33
N ALA A 37 -0.73 7.36 -14.82
CA ALA A 37 -0.76 6.00 -15.36
C ALA A 37 -1.52 5.88 -16.69
N THR A 38 -2.58 6.68 -16.91
CA THR A 38 -3.54 6.45 -18.01
C THR A 38 -3.58 7.57 -19.05
N GLY A 39 -3.16 8.79 -18.69
CA GLY A 39 -3.36 9.98 -19.53
C GLY A 39 -4.83 10.37 -19.73
N ASN A 40 -5.77 9.83 -18.92
CA ASN A 40 -7.20 10.03 -19.09
C ASN A 40 -7.60 11.49 -18.86
N LYS A 41 -8.22 12.11 -19.87
CA LYS A 41 -8.59 13.55 -19.84
C LYS A 41 -9.71 13.87 -18.86
N GLU A 42 -10.62 12.94 -18.60
CA GLU A 42 -11.69 13.17 -17.62
C GLU A 42 -11.14 13.19 -16.19
N ILE A 43 -10.19 12.29 -15.90
CA ILE A 43 -9.47 12.29 -14.62
C ILE A 43 -8.70 13.59 -14.45
N LYS A 44 -8.01 14.06 -15.52
CA LYS A 44 -7.31 15.36 -15.50
C LYS A 44 -8.26 16.51 -15.22
N ALA A 45 -9.42 16.54 -15.88
CA ALA A 45 -10.41 17.59 -15.67
C ALA A 45 -10.93 17.63 -14.22
N ARG A 46 -11.16 16.45 -13.59
CA ARG A 46 -11.55 16.36 -12.17
C ARG A 46 -10.43 16.84 -11.25
N LEU A 47 -9.19 16.45 -11.54
CA LEU A 47 -8.00 16.88 -10.81
C LEU A 47 -7.87 18.42 -10.85
N ASP A 48 -7.95 19.01 -12.04
CA ASP A 48 -7.82 20.46 -12.23
C ASP A 48 -8.95 21.22 -11.53
N TYR A 49 -10.18 20.71 -11.62
CA TYR A 49 -11.31 21.29 -10.91
C TYR A 49 -11.08 21.29 -9.39
N MET A 50 -10.63 20.18 -8.84
CA MET A 50 -10.37 20.08 -7.40
C MET A 50 -9.25 21.02 -6.96
N ILE A 51 -8.15 21.08 -7.71
CA ILE A 51 -7.03 22.02 -7.44
C ILE A 51 -7.54 23.46 -7.45
N SER A 52 -8.34 23.84 -8.44
CA SER A 52 -8.87 25.20 -8.56
C SER A 52 -9.77 25.59 -7.39
N GLU A 53 -10.62 24.67 -6.92
CA GLU A 53 -11.50 24.92 -5.77
C GLU A 53 -10.72 25.00 -4.45
N LEU A 54 -9.74 24.12 -4.24
CA LEU A 54 -8.86 24.19 -3.08
C LEU A 54 -8.04 25.49 -3.08
N LYS A 55 -7.55 25.91 -4.26
CA LYS A 55 -6.85 27.20 -4.41
C LYS A 55 -7.75 28.38 -4.03
N ARG A 56 -8.99 28.37 -4.49
CA ARG A 56 -9.97 29.40 -4.13
C ARG A 56 -10.18 29.49 -2.62
N CYS A 57 -10.23 28.33 -1.93
CA CYS A 57 -10.33 28.27 -0.48
C CYS A 57 -9.07 28.82 0.22
N GLN A 58 -7.89 28.46 -0.25
CA GLN A 58 -6.63 28.93 0.33
C GLN A 58 -6.42 30.43 0.10
N ASP A 59 -6.74 30.94 -1.08
CA ASP A 59 -6.63 32.37 -1.40
C ASP A 59 -7.62 33.21 -0.57
N ALA A 60 -8.84 32.70 -0.34
CA ALA A 60 -9.83 33.37 0.53
C ALA A 60 -9.41 33.32 2.00
N ALA A 61 -8.71 32.29 2.45
CA ALA A 61 -8.13 32.22 3.78
C ALA A 61 -7.04 33.28 4.01
N GLY A 62 -6.26 33.60 2.98
CA GLY A 62 -5.32 34.73 2.92
C GLY A 62 -3.98 34.54 3.58
N ASP A 63 -3.81 33.52 4.43
CA ASP A 63 -2.59 33.24 5.20
C ASP A 63 -1.85 31.96 4.77
N GLY A 64 -2.34 31.29 3.72
CA GLY A 64 -1.78 30.03 3.21
C GLY A 64 -2.37 28.76 3.85
N TYR A 65 -3.19 28.89 4.89
CA TYR A 65 -3.86 27.76 5.52
C TYR A 65 -4.88 27.10 4.62
N LEU A 66 -4.91 25.76 4.64
CA LEU A 66 -5.89 24.95 3.93
C LEU A 66 -6.10 23.63 4.67
N CYS A 67 -7.26 23.43 5.28
CA CYS A 67 -7.64 22.19 5.94
C CYS A 67 -9.14 22.12 6.18
N GLY A 68 -9.71 20.92 6.29
CA GLY A 68 -11.11 20.67 6.62
C GLY A 68 -11.42 20.54 8.11
N VAL A 69 -10.43 20.58 9.01
CA VAL A 69 -10.65 20.40 10.45
C VAL A 69 -11.66 21.40 11.01
N PRO A 70 -12.80 20.96 11.58
CA PRO A 70 -13.82 21.86 12.11
C PRO A 70 -13.28 22.76 13.23
N ASN A 71 -13.47 24.07 13.12
CA ASN A 71 -12.92 25.07 14.04
C ASN A 71 -11.39 24.99 14.20
N GLY A 72 -10.69 24.56 13.17
CA GLY A 72 -9.24 24.32 13.18
C GLY A 72 -8.45 25.58 13.50
N ARG A 73 -8.85 26.76 13.01
CA ARG A 73 -8.13 28.03 13.27
C ARG A 73 -8.00 28.34 14.76
N LYS A 74 -9.05 28.11 15.55
CA LYS A 74 -8.99 28.32 17.01
C LYS A 74 -7.98 27.35 17.64
N MET A 75 -8.04 26.10 17.26
CA MET A 75 -7.12 25.06 17.75
C MET A 75 -5.66 25.37 17.38
N TRP A 76 -5.40 25.76 16.12
CA TRP A 76 -4.04 26.11 15.69
C TRP A 76 -3.49 27.32 16.41
N LYS A 77 -4.32 28.29 16.74
CA LYS A 77 -3.91 29.45 17.55
C LYS A 77 -3.51 29.04 18.97
N GLU A 78 -4.27 28.14 19.62
CA GLU A 78 -3.88 27.58 20.93
C GLU A 78 -2.51 26.90 20.88
N ILE A 79 -2.24 26.15 19.80
CA ILE A 79 -0.95 25.48 19.57
C ILE A 79 0.17 26.51 19.35
N GLU A 80 -0.04 27.53 18.53
CA GLU A 80 0.94 28.62 18.31
C GLU A 80 1.31 29.32 19.62
N GLU A 81 0.37 29.43 20.55
CA GLU A 81 0.57 29.99 21.90
C GLU A 81 1.25 29.01 22.88
N GLY A 82 1.57 27.80 22.43
CA GLY A 82 2.23 26.76 23.25
C GLY A 82 1.27 25.94 24.11
N ASN A 83 -0.04 26.10 23.96
CA ASN A 83 -1.05 25.32 24.68
C ASN A 83 -1.31 24.01 23.93
N ILE A 84 -0.56 22.96 24.24
CA ILE A 84 -0.62 21.67 23.57
C ILE A 84 -1.22 20.62 24.50
N ARG A 85 -2.28 19.96 24.03
CA ARG A 85 -2.95 18.84 24.69
C ARG A 85 -3.06 17.69 23.70
N ALA A 86 -2.07 16.79 23.71
CA ALA A 86 -1.97 15.69 22.77
C ALA A 86 -2.25 14.33 23.42
N SER A 87 -2.96 13.49 22.70
CA SER A 87 -3.15 12.05 22.96
C SER A 87 -2.96 11.27 21.65
N GLY A 88 -3.05 9.93 21.67
CA GLY A 88 -2.84 9.13 20.44
C GLY A 88 -3.69 9.56 19.25
N PHE A 89 -4.97 9.90 19.50
CA PHE A 89 -5.92 10.30 18.44
C PHE A 89 -6.53 11.68 18.67
N GLY A 90 -5.99 12.47 19.56
CA GLY A 90 -6.50 13.79 19.87
C GLY A 90 -5.41 14.86 19.94
N LEU A 91 -5.72 16.07 19.48
CA LEU A 91 -4.91 17.25 19.66
C LEU A 91 -5.84 18.44 19.89
N ASN A 92 -5.73 19.08 21.06
CA ASN A 92 -6.55 20.22 21.46
C ASN A 92 -8.05 20.02 21.17
N ASP A 93 -8.58 18.91 21.68
CA ASP A 93 -9.99 18.51 21.56
C ASP A 93 -10.47 18.29 20.12
N ARG A 94 -9.58 18.08 19.17
CA ARG A 94 -9.87 17.69 17.78
C ARG A 94 -9.36 16.27 17.49
N TRP A 95 -10.10 15.53 16.66
CA TRP A 95 -9.73 14.20 16.25
C TRP A 95 -8.68 14.26 15.14
N VAL A 96 -7.49 13.78 15.42
CA VAL A 96 -6.31 13.64 14.55
C VAL A 96 -6.11 14.78 13.51
N PRO A 97 -6.08 16.07 13.93
CA PRO A 97 -6.02 17.19 12.99
C PRO A 97 -4.72 17.23 12.18
N LEU A 98 -3.61 16.74 12.73
CA LEU A 98 -2.35 16.63 12.00
C LEU A 98 -2.40 15.55 10.91
N TYR A 99 -3.08 14.44 11.15
CA TYR A 99 -3.36 13.43 10.13
C TYR A 99 -4.24 14.01 9.02
N ASN A 100 -5.30 14.74 9.39
CA ASN A 100 -6.21 15.36 8.43
C ASN A 100 -5.46 16.30 7.48
N ILE A 101 -4.73 17.29 8.02
CA ILE A 101 -3.97 18.24 7.20
C ILE A 101 -2.89 17.55 6.36
N HIS A 102 -2.29 16.46 6.86
CA HIS A 102 -1.34 15.65 6.10
C HIS A 102 -1.94 15.16 4.78
N LYS A 103 -3.22 14.79 4.74
CA LYS A 103 -3.83 14.29 3.50
C LYS A 103 -3.89 15.35 2.41
N ILE A 104 -4.16 16.60 2.77
CA ILE A 104 -4.09 17.72 1.83
C ILE A 104 -2.65 17.97 1.37
N TYR A 105 -1.69 17.94 2.28
CA TYR A 105 -0.26 18.02 1.95
C TYR A 105 0.16 16.94 0.94
N ALA A 106 -0.18 15.68 1.23
CA ALA A 106 0.13 14.56 0.36
C ALA A 106 -0.52 14.70 -1.02
N GLY A 107 -1.80 15.08 -1.06
CA GLY A 107 -2.52 15.29 -2.32
C GLY A 107 -1.92 16.40 -3.18
N LEU A 108 -1.56 17.54 -2.59
CA LEU A 108 -0.90 18.64 -3.30
C LEU A 108 0.49 18.25 -3.79
N ARG A 109 1.28 17.52 -2.96
CA ARG A 109 2.57 16.98 -3.35
C ARG A 109 2.44 16.03 -4.55
N ASP A 110 1.50 15.10 -4.50
CA ASP A 110 1.31 14.10 -5.56
C ASP A 110 0.83 14.77 -6.86
N ALA A 111 -0.07 15.75 -6.79
CA ALA A 111 -0.46 16.55 -7.94
C ALA A 111 0.74 17.31 -8.54
N THR A 112 1.63 17.84 -7.70
CA THR A 112 2.85 18.50 -8.15
C THR A 112 3.79 17.52 -8.87
N LEU A 113 4.07 16.37 -8.26
CA LEU A 113 5.08 15.43 -8.73
C LEU A 113 4.60 14.56 -9.91
N GLN A 114 3.32 14.18 -9.93
CA GLN A 114 2.78 13.26 -10.93
C GLN A 114 2.20 13.97 -12.17
N THR A 115 1.87 15.26 -12.06
CA THR A 115 1.16 15.97 -13.13
C THR A 115 1.76 17.34 -13.47
N ASP A 116 2.90 17.68 -12.88
CA ASP A 116 3.59 18.97 -13.04
C ASP A 116 2.69 20.17 -12.75
N SER A 117 1.71 20.02 -11.84
CA SER A 117 0.76 21.08 -11.50
C SER A 117 1.45 22.22 -10.76
N ARG A 118 1.58 23.36 -11.44
CA ARG A 118 2.15 24.58 -10.87
C ARG A 118 1.28 25.14 -9.73
N GLU A 119 -0.04 25.11 -9.90
CA GLU A 119 -0.97 25.62 -8.87
C GLU A 119 -0.89 24.78 -7.60
N ALA A 120 -0.84 23.44 -7.72
CA ALA A 120 -0.67 22.56 -6.56
C ALA A 120 0.65 22.83 -5.84
N LYS A 121 1.75 23.04 -6.59
CA LYS A 121 3.06 23.42 -6.02
C LYS A 121 2.99 24.74 -5.25
N GLU A 122 2.38 25.77 -5.81
CA GLU A 122 2.22 27.07 -5.15
C GLU A 122 1.41 26.95 -3.86
N MET A 123 0.33 26.19 -3.88
CA MET A 123 -0.50 25.93 -2.70
C MET A 123 0.25 25.14 -1.62
N LEU A 124 1.00 24.12 -2.03
CA LEU A 124 1.81 23.28 -1.14
C LEU A 124 2.86 24.11 -0.40
N VAL A 125 3.56 25.00 -1.12
CA VAL A 125 4.57 25.90 -0.54
C VAL A 125 3.92 26.86 0.45
N LYS A 126 2.82 27.52 0.08
CA LYS A 126 2.09 28.45 0.98
C LYS A 126 1.63 27.76 2.27
N LEU A 127 1.10 26.54 2.15
CA LEU A 127 0.66 25.73 3.30
C LEU A 127 1.84 25.34 4.19
N THR A 128 3.00 25.05 3.62
CA THR A 128 4.20 24.70 4.38
C THR A 128 4.83 25.92 5.07
N ASP A 129 4.83 27.08 4.42
CA ASP A 129 5.22 28.34 5.05
C ASP A 129 4.29 28.71 6.22
N TRP A 130 2.98 28.41 6.09
CA TRP A 130 2.03 28.56 7.19
C TRP A 130 2.41 27.64 8.37
N MET A 131 2.76 26.38 8.12
CA MET A 131 3.17 25.45 9.18
C MET A 131 4.47 25.92 9.88
N ILE A 132 5.44 26.43 9.12
CA ILE A 132 6.67 27.02 9.71
C ILE A 132 6.31 28.16 10.65
N ARG A 133 5.40 29.07 10.26
CA ARG A 133 4.95 30.15 11.14
C ARG A 133 4.26 29.64 12.39
N LEU A 134 3.38 28.64 12.24
CA LEU A 134 2.64 28.03 13.36
C LEU A 134 3.58 27.52 14.45
N VAL A 135 4.64 26.80 14.05
CA VAL A 135 5.54 26.16 15.03
C VAL A 135 6.77 27.03 15.39
N SER A 136 6.89 28.22 14.80
CA SER A 136 8.09 29.05 14.94
C SER A 136 8.45 29.48 16.38
N LYS A 137 7.46 29.50 17.27
CA LYS A 137 7.63 29.88 18.68
C LYS A 137 7.68 28.67 19.60
N LEU A 138 7.46 27.47 19.09
CA LEU A 138 7.46 26.24 19.87
C LEU A 138 8.89 25.73 20.06
N SER A 139 9.17 25.17 21.25
CA SER A 139 10.39 24.39 21.47
C SER A 139 10.29 23.03 20.77
N ASP A 140 11.43 22.36 20.58
CA ASP A 140 11.45 21.01 20.01
C ASP A 140 10.68 20.01 20.89
N GLU A 141 10.73 20.18 22.23
CA GLU A 141 9.95 19.35 23.17
C GLU A 141 8.45 19.55 22.98
N GLN A 142 8.00 20.79 22.77
CA GLN A 142 6.58 21.08 22.51
C GLN A 142 6.11 20.48 21.19
N ILE A 143 6.96 20.53 20.15
CA ILE A 143 6.67 19.86 18.88
C ILE A 143 6.59 18.34 19.07
N GLN A 144 7.54 17.73 19.81
CA GLN A 144 7.52 16.29 20.09
C GLN A 144 6.29 15.88 20.94
N ASP A 145 5.83 16.73 21.88
CA ASP A 145 4.57 16.48 22.61
C ASP A 145 3.36 16.53 21.68
N MET A 146 3.30 17.50 20.76
CA MET A 146 2.27 17.61 19.74
C MET A 146 2.23 16.35 18.83
N LEU A 147 3.39 15.79 18.49
CA LEU A 147 3.53 14.59 17.66
C LEU A 147 3.08 13.27 18.34
N ARG A 148 2.70 13.29 19.61
CA ARG A 148 2.01 12.17 20.24
C ARG A 148 0.65 11.92 19.60
N SER A 149 0.01 12.94 19.06
CA SER A 149 -1.17 12.78 18.20
C SER A 149 -0.77 12.22 16.84
N GLU A 150 -1.62 11.37 16.27
CA GLU A 150 -1.42 10.84 14.93
C GLU A 150 -1.23 11.97 13.92
N HIS A 151 -0.15 11.91 13.13
CA HIS A 151 0.26 12.99 12.22
C HIS A 151 0.60 12.53 10.80
N GLY A 152 0.27 11.27 10.47
CA GLY A 152 0.56 10.73 9.15
C GLY A 152 2.05 10.84 8.77
N GLY A 153 2.34 11.14 7.52
CA GLY A 153 3.68 11.33 6.97
C GLY A 153 4.03 12.80 6.76
N LEU A 154 3.75 13.71 7.70
CA LEU A 154 4.09 15.13 7.57
C LEU A 154 5.59 15.34 7.36
N ASN A 155 6.44 14.58 8.07
CA ASN A 155 7.89 14.64 7.90
C ASN A 155 8.33 14.25 6.47
N GLU A 156 7.71 13.24 5.85
CA GLU A 156 7.94 12.90 4.44
C GLU A 156 7.56 14.06 3.53
N THR A 157 6.37 14.62 3.71
CA THR A 157 5.86 15.68 2.84
C THR A 157 6.72 16.94 2.93
N PHE A 158 7.15 17.33 4.12
CA PHE A 158 8.05 18.48 4.29
C PHE A 158 9.43 18.25 3.66
N ALA A 159 9.95 17.04 3.72
CA ALA A 159 11.16 16.64 3.01
C ALA A 159 10.99 16.73 1.49
N ASP A 160 9.82 16.33 0.96
CA ASP A 160 9.49 16.47 -0.45
C ASP A 160 9.39 17.96 -0.86
N VAL A 161 8.80 18.82 -0.02
CA VAL A 161 8.76 20.26 -0.30
C VAL A 161 10.17 20.85 -0.36
N ALA A 162 11.08 20.40 0.51
CA ALA A 162 12.50 20.79 0.44
C ALA A 162 13.12 20.35 -0.89
N ALA A 163 12.86 19.13 -1.34
CA ALA A 163 13.37 18.63 -2.63
C ALA A 163 12.80 19.40 -3.84
N ILE A 164 11.49 19.71 -3.81
CA ILE A 164 10.78 20.42 -4.88
C ILE A 164 11.26 21.88 -5.02
N THR A 165 11.61 22.52 -3.90
CA THR A 165 11.94 23.95 -3.85
C THR A 165 13.43 24.24 -3.75
N GLY A 166 14.23 23.31 -3.24
CA GLY A 166 15.63 23.52 -2.86
C GLY A 166 15.81 24.30 -1.55
N ASP A 167 14.73 24.62 -0.83
CA ASP A 167 14.77 25.42 0.39
C ASP A 167 14.94 24.53 1.64
N LYS A 168 16.09 24.69 2.31
CA LYS A 168 16.46 23.90 3.50
C LYS A 168 15.57 24.14 4.73
N ARG A 169 14.79 25.24 4.77
CA ARG A 169 13.84 25.50 5.87
C ARG A 169 12.82 24.36 6.00
N TYR A 170 12.38 23.81 4.88
CA TYR A 170 11.41 22.70 4.85
C TYR A 170 12.05 21.39 5.30
N LEU A 171 13.34 21.17 5.02
CA LEU A 171 14.04 19.99 5.55
C LEU A 171 14.25 20.08 7.06
N LYS A 172 14.52 21.28 7.60
CA LYS A 172 14.53 21.51 9.05
C LYS A 172 13.17 21.18 9.66
N LEU A 173 12.07 21.62 9.04
CA LEU A 173 10.71 21.31 9.49
C LEU A 173 10.46 19.79 9.47
N ALA A 174 10.93 19.08 8.43
CA ALA A 174 10.82 17.62 8.36
C ALA A 174 11.52 16.93 9.53
N HIS A 175 12.71 17.39 9.93
CA HIS A 175 13.39 16.90 11.14
C HIS A 175 12.60 17.17 12.40
N GLN A 176 12.07 18.38 12.59
CA GLN A 176 11.26 18.74 13.76
C GLN A 176 10.01 17.87 13.87
N PHE A 177 9.41 17.48 12.75
CA PHE A 177 8.25 16.59 12.68
C PHE A 177 8.60 15.09 12.65
N SER A 178 9.86 14.74 12.84
CA SER A 178 10.29 13.36 13.00
C SER A 178 10.15 12.93 14.47
N HIS A 179 9.22 12.00 14.73
CA HIS A 179 8.83 11.62 16.10
C HIS A 179 9.89 10.76 16.77
N HIS A 180 10.59 11.31 17.76
CA HIS A 180 11.74 10.70 18.43
C HIS A 180 11.38 9.41 19.17
N THR A 181 10.18 9.29 19.72
CA THR A 181 9.72 8.07 20.42
C THR A 181 9.77 6.84 19.51
N VAL A 182 9.60 7.01 18.21
CA VAL A 182 9.69 5.91 17.22
C VAL A 182 11.11 5.82 16.65
N LEU A 183 11.72 6.95 16.28
CA LEU A 183 13.02 6.99 15.63
C LEU A 183 14.14 6.44 16.52
N GLN A 184 14.19 6.85 17.80
CA GLN A 184 15.31 6.51 18.68
C GLN A 184 15.46 5.00 18.95
N PRO A 185 14.39 4.22 19.22
CA PRO A 185 14.52 2.76 19.29
C PRO A 185 14.99 2.15 17.97
N LEU A 186 14.48 2.62 16.82
CA LEU A 186 14.87 2.09 15.51
C LEU A 186 16.34 2.32 15.19
N LEU A 187 16.90 3.47 15.55
CA LEU A 187 18.34 3.76 15.44
C LEU A 187 19.21 2.80 16.26
N ARG A 188 18.68 2.26 17.36
CA ARG A 188 19.34 1.24 18.18
C ARG A 188 18.96 -0.21 17.79
N GLN A 189 18.18 -0.37 16.72
CA GLN A 189 17.64 -1.66 16.27
C GLN A 189 16.87 -2.39 17.39
N GLU A 190 16.05 -1.65 18.13
CA GLU A 190 15.16 -2.17 19.16
C GLU A 190 13.72 -2.25 18.67
N ASP A 191 13.12 -3.43 18.70
CA ASP A 191 11.70 -3.62 18.42
C ASP A 191 10.87 -3.22 19.65
N LYS A 192 10.23 -2.07 19.58
CA LYS A 192 9.30 -1.54 20.61
C LYS A 192 7.88 -1.37 20.06
N LEU A 193 7.53 -2.13 18.99
CA LEU A 193 6.28 -1.92 18.26
C LEU A 193 5.05 -2.53 18.93
N THR A 194 5.20 -3.60 19.73
CA THR A 194 4.07 -4.28 20.38
C THR A 194 3.16 -3.30 21.12
N GLY A 195 1.86 -3.33 20.79
CA GLY A 195 0.84 -2.46 21.37
C GLY A 195 0.75 -1.07 20.74
N MET A 196 1.66 -0.68 19.85
CA MET A 196 1.54 0.57 19.10
C MET A 196 0.51 0.43 17.99
N HIS A 197 -0.27 1.50 17.76
CA HIS A 197 -1.15 1.58 16.59
C HIS A 197 -0.31 1.60 15.31
N ALA A 198 -0.47 0.59 14.46
CA ALA A 198 0.47 0.30 13.39
C ALA A 198 0.47 1.38 12.30
N ASN A 199 -0.71 1.77 11.82
CA ASN A 199 -0.82 2.77 10.76
C ASN A 199 -0.29 4.15 11.17
N THR A 200 -0.29 4.45 12.47
CA THR A 200 0.32 5.69 13.00
C THR A 200 1.86 5.67 12.87
N GLN A 201 2.50 4.50 12.93
CA GLN A 201 3.97 4.44 12.94
C GLN A 201 4.56 4.33 11.52
N ILE A 202 3.94 3.57 10.62
CA ILE A 202 4.51 3.29 9.28
C ILE A 202 4.79 4.57 8.48
N PRO A 203 3.87 5.57 8.40
CA PRO A 203 4.12 6.82 7.68
C PRO A 203 5.29 7.64 8.23
N LYS A 204 5.53 7.59 9.55
CA LYS A 204 6.69 8.27 10.18
C LYS A 204 8.00 7.72 9.64
N VAL A 205 8.07 6.37 9.50
CA VAL A 205 9.27 5.68 9.00
C VAL A 205 9.50 5.97 7.52
N ILE A 206 8.45 6.10 6.71
CA ILE A 206 8.55 6.59 5.33
C ILE A 206 9.24 7.96 5.33
N GLY A 207 8.85 8.85 6.22
CA GLY A 207 9.48 10.17 6.35
C GLY A 207 10.95 10.10 6.80
N PHE A 208 11.29 9.21 7.74
CA PHE A 208 12.70 8.99 8.12
C PHE A 208 13.53 8.54 6.92
N LYS A 209 13.02 7.59 6.14
CA LYS A 209 13.68 7.12 4.91
C LYS A 209 13.82 8.26 3.88
N ARG A 210 12.78 9.08 3.70
CA ARG A 210 12.82 10.19 2.75
C ARG A 210 13.86 11.25 3.12
N ILE A 211 13.94 11.61 4.39
CA ILE A 211 14.97 12.54 4.91
C ILE A 211 16.35 11.91 4.69
N ALA A 212 16.51 10.63 5.02
CA ALA A 212 17.77 9.91 4.83
C ALA A 212 18.25 9.92 3.38
N ASP A 213 17.35 9.75 2.41
CA ASP A 213 17.68 9.77 0.99
C ASP A 213 18.16 11.16 0.52
N LEU A 214 17.55 12.22 1.04
CA LEU A 214 17.93 13.60 0.69
C LEU A 214 19.29 14.03 1.26
N GLU A 215 19.65 13.49 2.42
CA GLU A 215 20.86 13.88 3.14
C GLU A 215 22.02 12.87 3.01
N GLY A 216 21.74 11.68 2.45
CA GLY A 216 22.69 10.57 2.48
C GLY A 216 22.91 10.01 3.90
N ASN A 217 21.91 10.11 4.79
CA ASN A 217 22.00 9.68 6.18
C ASN A 217 21.78 8.16 6.28
N ARG A 218 22.88 7.43 6.44
CA ARG A 218 22.87 5.97 6.51
C ARG A 218 22.15 5.44 7.73
N ASP A 219 22.30 6.06 8.88
CA ASP A 219 21.72 5.58 10.15
C ASP A 219 20.19 5.60 10.09
N TRP A 220 19.62 6.67 9.55
CA TRP A 220 18.16 6.76 9.38
C TRP A 220 17.66 5.80 8.29
N SER A 221 18.43 5.59 7.24
CA SER A 221 18.09 4.60 6.20
C SER A 221 18.09 3.18 6.77
N GLU A 222 19.07 2.82 7.59
CA GLU A 222 19.12 1.52 8.27
C GLU A 222 18.03 1.38 9.34
N ALA A 223 17.66 2.44 10.05
CA ALA A 223 16.53 2.44 10.97
C ALA A 223 15.21 2.13 10.25
N ALA A 224 14.99 2.72 9.05
CA ALA A 224 13.82 2.44 8.23
C ALA A 224 13.83 1.01 7.68
N ARG A 225 14.99 0.50 7.28
CA ARG A 225 15.16 -0.89 6.86
C ARG A 225 14.89 -1.86 8.00
N TYR A 226 15.44 -1.62 9.17
CA TYR A 226 15.20 -2.44 10.38
C TYR A 226 13.71 -2.50 10.74
N PHE A 227 13.01 -1.37 10.68
CA PHE A 227 11.55 -1.35 10.86
C PHE A 227 10.84 -2.25 9.85
N TRP A 228 11.18 -2.12 8.57
CA TRP A 228 10.59 -2.91 7.50
C TRP A 228 10.83 -4.40 7.72
N GLU A 229 12.08 -4.82 8.01
CA GLU A 229 12.45 -6.21 8.28
C GLU A 229 11.69 -6.76 9.50
N THR A 230 11.58 -5.96 10.57
CA THR A 230 10.83 -6.31 11.79
C THR A 230 9.35 -6.54 11.47
N VAL A 231 8.71 -5.66 10.72
CA VAL A 231 7.29 -5.79 10.38
C VAL A 231 7.06 -6.93 9.41
N VAL A 232 7.84 -7.02 8.34
CA VAL A 232 7.61 -8.01 7.27
C VAL A 232 7.94 -9.43 7.74
N ASN A 233 9.05 -9.63 8.44
CA ASN A 233 9.53 -10.96 8.79
C ASN A 233 8.96 -11.50 10.11
N HIS A 234 8.55 -10.61 11.05
CA HIS A 234 8.18 -11.02 12.39
C HIS A 234 6.75 -10.64 12.80
N ARG A 235 6.05 -9.77 12.06
CA ARG A 235 4.74 -9.24 12.44
C ARG A 235 3.70 -9.29 11.35
N SER A 236 4.06 -9.78 10.16
CA SER A 236 3.15 -9.91 9.01
C SER A 236 2.74 -11.36 8.78
N ILE A 237 1.51 -11.53 8.33
CA ILE A 237 1.02 -12.78 7.78
C ILE A 237 1.35 -12.88 6.28
N THR A 238 1.21 -14.06 5.73
CA THR A 238 1.66 -14.38 4.37
C THR A 238 1.03 -13.53 3.27
N ILE A 239 -0.20 -13.03 3.44
CA ILE A 239 -0.81 -12.09 2.48
C ILE A 239 -0.11 -10.71 2.46
N GLY A 240 0.86 -10.46 3.32
CA GLY A 240 1.60 -9.20 3.43
C GLY A 240 1.00 -8.19 4.41
N GLY A 241 -0.11 -8.52 5.06
CA GLY A 241 -0.76 -7.67 6.04
C GLY A 241 -0.21 -7.85 7.46
N ASN A 242 -0.35 -6.84 8.29
CA ASN A 242 0.08 -6.81 9.69
C ASN A 242 -0.97 -6.15 10.58
N SER A 243 -0.82 -6.25 11.88
CA SER A 243 -1.68 -5.72 12.95
C SER A 243 -2.98 -6.47 13.19
N VAL A 244 -3.48 -6.33 14.41
CA VAL A 244 -4.80 -6.80 14.86
C VAL A 244 -5.46 -5.66 15.62
N ARG A 245 -6.71 -5.34 15.29
CA ARG A 245 -7.41 -4.19 15.88
C ARG A 245 -6.55 -2.93 15.80
N GLU A 246 -5.97 -2.71 14.61
CA GLU A 246 -5.10 -1.56 14.28
C GLU A 246 -3.73 -1.54 14.98
N HIS A 247 -3.44 -2.47 15.92
CA HIS A 247 -2.22 -2.45 16.74
C HIS A 247 -1.29 -3.61 16.42
N PHE A 248 0.01 -3.40 16.51
CA PHE A 248 1.00 -4.47 16.42
C PHE A 248 0.82 -5.45 17.60
N HIS A 249 0.54 -6.72 17.27
CA HIS A 249 0.53 -7.81 18.25
C HIS A 249 1.97 -8.22 18.64
N PRO A 250 2.17 -9.00 19.72
CA PRO A 250 3.48 -9.58 20.02
C PRO A 250 4.05 -10.35 18.84
N ALA A 251 5.36 -10.24 18.59
CA ALA A 251 6.00 -10.88 17.44
C ALA A 251 6.02 -12.42 17.53
N ASP A 252 5.93 -12.95 18.73
CA ASP A 252 5.95 -14.38 19.08
C ASP A 252 4.54 -14.96 19.36
N ASP A 253 3.47 -14.20 19.13
CA ASP A 253 2.08 -14.67 19.33
C ASP A 253 1.13 -14.11 18.26
N PHE A 254 0.68 -14.98 17.36
CA PHE A 254 -0.30 -14.67 16.31
C PHE A 254 -1.73 -15.13 16.66
N SER A 255 -1.98 -15.60 17.87
CA SER A 255 -3.30 -16.11 18.28
C SER A 255 -4.43 -15.08 18.09
N SER A 256 -4.16 -13.82 18.40
CA SER A 256 -5.12 -12.72 18.20
C SER A 256 -5.43 -12.48 16.71
N MET A 257 -4.45 -12.66 15.82
CA MET A 257 -4.63 -12.56 14.37
C MET A 257 -5.61 -13.61 13.84
N LEU A 258 -5.56 -14.83 14.38
CA LEU A 258 -6.38 -15.95 13.95
C LEU A 258 -7.78 -15.98 14.60
N THR A 259 -8.00 -15.17 15.64
CA THR A 259 -9.26 -15.18 16.40
C THR A 259 -10.09 -13.91 16.26
N SER A 260 -9.48 -12.79 15.89
CA SER A 260 -10.17 -11.50 15.75
C SER A 260 -10.88 -11.36 14.41
N GLU A 261 -12.00 -10.66 14.40
CA GLU A 261 -12.68 -10.14 13.20
C GLU A 261 -11.98 -8.91 12.60
N GLN A 262 -11.09 -8.27 13.36
CA GLN A 262 -10.33 -7.11 12.94
C GLN A 262 -8.88 -7.54 12.68
N GLY A 263 -8.67 -8.13 11.51
CA GLY A 263 -7.35 -8.57 11.04
C GLY A 263 -6.51 -7.42 10.46
N PRO A 264 -5.59 -7.71 9.54
CA PRO A 264 -4.77 -6.68 8.92
C PRO A 264 -5.57 -5.53 8.31
N GLU A 265 -5.12 -4.33 8.60
CA GLU A 265 -5.67 -3.09 8.05
C GLU A 265 -5.08 -2.79 6.67
N THR A 266 -5.92 -2.40 5.71
CA THR A 266 -5.50 -2.08 4.34
C THR A 266 -4.52 -0.91 4.30
N CYS A 267 -4.70 0.13 5.14
CA CYS A 267 -3.79 1.28 5.22
C CYS A 267 -2.37 0.87 5.61
N ASN A 268 -2.21 -0.12 6.50
CA ASN A 268 -0.89 -0.59 6.89
C ASN A 268 -0.13 -1.15 5.68
N THR A 269 -0.77 -2.02 4.92
CA THR A 269 -0.16 -2.62 3.73
C THR A 269 0.12 -1.57 2.66
N TYR A 270 -0.80 -0.62 2.45
CA TYR A 270 -0.57 0.52 1.57
C TYR A 270 0.73 1.28 1.93
N ASN A 271 0.89 1.65 3.19
CA ASN A 271 2.07 2.36 3.65
C ASN A 271 3.34 1.48 3.63
N MET A 272 3.22 0.19 3.95
CA MET A 272 4.34 -0.75 3.82
C MET A 272 4.82 -0.90 2.37
N LEU A 273 3.92 -0.91 1.39
CA LEU A 273 4.31 -0.92 -0.04
C LEU A 273 5.06 0.36 -0.43
N ARG A 274 4.65 1.52 0.10
CA ARG A 274 5.37 2.80 -0.13
C ARG A 274 6.79 2.76 0.45
N LEU A 275 6.95 2.27 1.68
CA LEU A 275 8.27 2.09 2.29
C LEU A 275 9.12 1.08 1.52
N THR A 276 8.52 -0.04 1.10
CA THR A 276 9.16 -1.08 0.29
C THR A 276 9.73 -0.53 -1.00
N LYS A 277 8.96 0.30 -1.72
CA LYS A 277 9.42 0.99 -2.92
C LYS A 277 10.68 1.80 -2.66
N MET A 278 10.69 2.64 -1.62
CA MET A 278 11.84 3.51 -1.31
C MET A 278 13.09 2.70 -0.95
N LEU A 279 12.93 1.59 -0.23
CA LEU A 279 14.04 0.69 0.11
C LEU A 279 14.56 -0.03 -1.14
N TYR A 280 13.67 -0.47 -2.02
CA TYR A 280 14.03 -1.06 -3.30
C TYR A 280 14.78 -0.07 -4.20
N GLU A 281 14.31 1.16 -4.34
CA GLU A 281 14.94 2.20 -5.16
C GLU A 281 16.38 2.52 -4.71
N THR A 282 16.69 2.30 -3.43
CA THR A 282 18.04 2.50 -2.89
C THR A 282 19.00 1.35 -3.24
N SER A 283 18.50 0.11 -3.25
CA SER A 283 19.36 -1.10 -3.30
C SER A 283 19.14 -1.99 -4.52
N ALA A 284 17.98 -1.90 -5.18
CA ALA A 284 17.49 -2.85 -6.19
C ALA A 284 17.44 -4.31 -5.69
N ASP A 285 17.35 -4.53 -4.36
CA ASP A 285 17.27 -5.86 -3.75
C ASP A 285 15.89 -6.47 -4.02
N VAL A 286 15.89 -7.65 -4.67
CA VAL A 286 14.67 -8.37 -5.06
C VAL A 286 13.80 -8.77 -3.88
N HIS A 287 14.38 -8.92 -2.70
CA HIS A 287 13.65 -9.27 -1.47
C HIS A 287 12.52 -8.28 -1.17
N PHE A 288 12.74 -6.99 -1.44
CA PHE A 288 11.68 -5.98 -1.33
C PHE A 288 10.56 -6.23 -2.34
N MET A 289 10.91 -6.63 -3.55
CA MET A 289 9.92 -6.90 -4.59
C MET A 289 9.15 -8.20 -4.36
N ASP A 290 9.73 -9.20 -3.71
CA ASP A 290 9.03 -10.43 -3.32
C ASP A 290 7.91 -10.14 -2.30
N TYR A 291 8.18 -9.27 -1.32
CA TYR A 291 7.14 -8.78 -0.42
C TYR A 291 6.10 -7.93 -1.16
N TYR A 292 6.55 -6.99 -2.01
CA TYR A 292 5.67 -6.10 -2.77
C TYR A 292 4.68 -6.88 -3.62
N GLU A 293 5.16 -7.84 -4.42
CA GLU A 293 4.34 -8.71 -5.25
C GLU A 293 3.32 -9.49 -4.44
N ARG A 294 3.76 -10.14 -3.36
CA ARG A 294 2.91 -10.94 -2.50
C ARG A 294 1.80 -10.12 -1.83
N ALA A 295 2.14 -8.96 -1.29
CA ALA A 295 1.18 -8.05 -0.65
C ALA A 295 0.20 -7.44 -1.68
N LEU A 296 0.68 -7.07 -2.85
CA LEU A 296 -0.13 -6.52 -3.93
C LEU A 296 -1.20 -7.53 -4.39
N TYR A 297 -0.82 -8.77 -4.72
CA TYR A 297 -1.75 -9.77 -5.21
C TYR A 297 -2.69 -10.31 -4.13
N ASN A 298 -2.21 -10.53 -2.90
CA ASN A 298 -2.99 -11.26 -1.90
C ASN A 298 -3.74 -10.36 -0.92
N HIS A 299 -3.29 -9.14 -0.69
CA HIS A 299 -3.98 -8.20 0.19
C HIS A 299 -4.63 -7.07 -0.61
N ILE A 300 -3.85 -6.24 -1.28
CA ILE A 300 -4.35 -5.02 -1.92
C ILE A 300 -5.39 -5.33 -2.99
N LEU A 301 -5.08 -6.19 -3.97
CA LEU A 301 -5.98 -6.51 -5.07
C LEU A 301 -7.33 -7.07 -4.58
N SER A 302 -7.32 -7.76 -3.44
CA SER A 302 -8.51 -8.36 -2.84
C SER A 302 -9.36 -7.39 -1.99
N THR A 303 -8.96 -6.13 -1.85
CA THR A 303 -9.66 -5.13 -1.01
C THR A 303 -10.63 -4.25 -1.78
N GLN A 304 -10.82 -4.47 -3.07
CA GLN A 304 -11.81 -3.76 -3.87
C GLN A 304 -12.95 -4.70 -4.28
N ASP A 305 -14.19 -4.25 -4.14
CA ASP A 305 -15.34 -4.86 -4.79
C ASP A 305 -15.43 -4.37 -6.25
N PRO A 306 -15.26 -5.25 -7.25
CA PRO A 306 -15.26 -4.83 -8.65
C PRO A 306 -16.66 -4.48 -9.17
N VAL A 307 -17.72 -4.85 -8.46
CA VAL A 307 -19.11 -4.63 -8.88
C VAL A 307 -19.61 -3.28 -8.40
N GLN A 308 -19.44 -2.98 -7.11
CA GLN A 308 -19.95 -1.76 -6.47
C GLN A 308 -18.87 -0.71 -6.22
N GLY A 309 -17.59 -1.08 -6.34
CA GLY A 309 -16.46 -0.16 -6.13
C GLY A 309 -16.13 0.10 -4.66
N GLY A 310 -16.65 -0.68 -3.72
CA GLY A 310 -16.34 -0.56 -2.30
C GLY A 310 -14.94 -1.05 -1.94
N PHE A 311 -14.39 -0.52 -0.82
CA PHE A 311 -13.06 -0.88 -0.31
C PHE A 311 -13.14 -1.51 1.08
N VAL A 312 -12.13 -2.29 1.42
CA VAL A 312 -12.03 -3.03 2.69
C VAL A 312 -11.13 -2.28 3.69
N TYR A 313 -11.56 -2.22 4.94
CA TYR A 313 -10.73 -1.76 6.07
C TYR A 313 -9.91 -2.92 6.63
N PHE A 314 -10.58 -3.91 7.20
CA PHE A 314 -9.97 -5.09 7.79
C PHE A 314 -10.11 -6.32 6.89
N THR A 315 -9.04 -7.10 6.80
CA THR A 315 -9.05 -8.44 6.20
C THR A 315 -8.96 -9.48 7.32
N PRO A 316 -10.11 -10.00 7.84
CA PRO A 316 -10.09 -10.98 8.91
C PRO A 316 -9.36 -12.26 8.51
N MET A 317 -8.44 -12.72 9.36
CA MET A 317 -7.78 -14.02 9.21
C MET A 317 -8.49 -15.12 10.00
N ARG A 318 -9.49 -14.75 10.77
CA ARG A 318 -10.38 -15.70 11.46
C ARG A 318 -11.10 -16.57 10.45
N ALA A 319 -10.91 -17.88 10.53
CA ALA A 319 -11.63 -18.84 9.67
C ALA A 319 -13.15 -18.70 9.83
N GLY A 320 -13.87 -18.78 8.70
CA GLY A 320 -15.33 -18.66 8.69
C GLY A 320 -15.85 -17.24 8.95
N HIS A 321 -15.04 -16.22 8.71
CA HIS A 321 -15.47 -14.82 8.79
C HIS A 321 -15.25 -14.10 7.44
N TYR A 322 -15.70 -12.83 7.32
CA TYR A 322 -15.77 -12.12 6.04
C TYR A 322 -15.27 -10.67 6.16
N ARG A 323 -14.98 -10.04 5.03
CA ARG A 323 -14.64 -8.64 4.88
C ARG A 323 -15.88 -7.79 4.76
N VAL A 324 -15.78 -6.52 5.21
CA VAL A 324 -16.83 -5.52 4.98
C VAL A 324 -16.34 -4.53 3.93
N TYR A 325 -17.16 -4.33 2.89
CA TYR A 325 -16.90 -3.37 1.84
C TYR A 325 -17.58 -2.04 2.13
N SER A 326 -16.90 -0.94 1.83
CA SER A 326 -17.45 0.41 1.97
C SER A 326 -18.56 0.67 0.96
N GLN A 327 -19.49 1.54 1.32
CA GLN A 327 -20.44 2.12 0.38
C GLN A 327 -19.78 3.31 -0.35
N PRO A 328 -19.93 3.47 -1.67
CA PRO A 328 -19.23 4.49 -2.44
C PRO A 328 -19.51 5.93 -2.02
N GLN A 329 -20.67 6.21 -1.41
CA GLN A 329 -21.11 7.57 -1.12
C GLN A 329 -21.26 7.87 0.39
N THR A 330 -21.12 6.89 1.27
CA THR A 330 -21.45 7.03 2.69
C THR A 330 -20.43 6.49 3.66
N SER A 331 -19.41 5.79 3.19
CA SER A 331 -18.36 5.20 4.04
C SER A 331 -17.02 5.85 3.68
N PHE A 332 -16.56 6.77 4.51
CA PHE A 332 -15.32 7.52 4.23
C PHE A 332 -14.26 7.30 5.31
N TRP A 333 -13.95 6.03 5.60
CA TRP A 333 -12.83 5.66 6.48
C TRP A 333 -11.47 5.97 5.83
N CYS A 334 -10.41 6.00 6.60
CA CYS A 334 -9.05 6.17 6.08
C CYS A 334 -8.72 5.14 4.99
N CYS A 335 -9.17 3.88 5.14
CA CYS A 335 -8.93 2.82 4.16
C CYS A 335 -9.73 2.96 2.86
N VAL A 336 -10.78 3.77 2.81
CA VAL A 336 -11.39 4.19 1.54
C VAL A 336 -10.44 5.12 0.80
N GLY A 337 -9.80 6.03 1.51
CA GLY A 337 -8.79 6.93 0.97
C GLY A 337 -7.58 6.18 0.42
N SER A 338 -6.93 5.36 1.24
CA SER A 338 -5.80 4.54 0.79
C SER A 338 -6.20 3.52 -0.27
N GLY A 339 -7.46 3.04 -0.27
CA GLY A 339 -8.01 2.19 -1.31
C GLY A 339 -8.02 2.87 -2.67
N MET A 340 -8.51 4.10 -2.76
CA MET A 340 -8.45 4.87 -4.01
C MET A 340 -7.01 5.03 -4.52
N GLU A 341 -6.06 5.31 -3.63
CA GLU A 341 -4.65 5.44 -4.01
C GLU A 341 -4.03 4.09 -4.42
N ASN A 342 -4.30 3.00 -3.70
CA ASN A 342 -3.79 1.66 -3.99
C ASN A 342 -4.07 1.25 -5.44
N HIS A 343 -5.33 1.39 -5.85
CA HIS A 343 -5.79 0.95 -7.17
C HIS A 343 -5.39 1.91 -8.30
N ALA A 344 -4.90 3.10 -7.97
CA ALA A 344 -4.30 4.04 -8.91
C ALA A 344 -2.78 3.82 -9.12
N ARG A 345 -2.14 2.95 -8.34
CA ARG A 345 -0.66 2.79 -8.28
C ARG A 345 -0.15 1.45 -8.81
N TYR A 346 -0.94 0.63 -9.44
CA TYR A 346 -0.52 -0.69 -9.94
C TYR A 346 0.67 -0.65 -10.89
N GLY A 347 0.80 0.42 -11.69
CA GLY A 347 1.91 0.60 -12.63
C GLY A 347 3.24 0.98 -11.99
N GLU A 348 3.23 1.42 -10.74
CA GLU A 348 4.37 2.13 -10.13
C GLU A 348 5.65 1.28 -10.03
N MET A 349 5.50 -0.04 -9.81
CA MET A 349 6.63 -0.95 -9.60
C MET A 349 6.75 -2.05 -10.65
N ILE A 350 5.99 -1.98 -11.75
CA ILE A 350 6.13 -2.93 -12.86
C ILE A 350 7.54 -2.85 -13.43
N TYR A 351 8.01 -1.63 -13.63
CA TYR A 351 9.33 -1.34 -14.17
C TYR A 351 10.12 -0.42 -13.25
N GLY A 352 11.45 -0.56 -13.30
CA GLY A 352 12.40 0.39 -12.77
C GLY A 352 13.47 0.70 -13.81
N HIS A 353 14.17 1.80 -13.69
CA HIS A 353 15.32 2.06 -14.55
C HIS A 353 16.47 2.70 -13.77
N LYS A 354 17.68 2.40 -14.20
CA LYS A 354 18.90 3.04 -13.75
C LYS A 354 19.88 3.10 -14.93
N ASP A 355 20.29 4.30 -15.29
CA ASP A 355 21.12 4.53 -16.47
C ASP A 355 20.48 3.90 -17.73
N ASN A 356 21.20 3.01 -18.41
CA ASN A 356 20.73 2.29 -19.59
C ASN A 356 20.17 0.88 -19.28
N ASN A 357 19.78 0.65 -18.02
CA ASN A 357 19.21 -0.61 -17.56
C ASN A 357 17.72 -0.44 -17.28
N LEU A 358 16.91 -1.36 -17.78
CA LEU A 358 15.48 -1.46 -17.49
C LEU A 358 15.20 -2.71 -16.69
N TYR A 359 14.66 -2.53 -15.49
CA TYR A 359 14.26 -3.59 -14.59
C TYR A 359 12.79 -3.96 -14.84
N VAL A 360 12.49 -5.23 -14.95
CA VAL A 360 11.13 -5.78 -15.06
C VAL A 360 10.84 -6.52 -13.76
N ASN A 361 10.06 -5.89 -12.88
CA ASN A 361 9.87 -6.37 -11.52
C ASN A 361 8.57 -7.13 -11.31
N LEU A 362 7.48 -6.71 -11.98
CA LEU A 362 6.16 -7.35 -11.87
C LEU A 362 5.66 -7.78 -13.25
N PHE A 363 4.98 -8.91 -13.28
CA PHE A 363 4.46 -9.51 -14.51
C PHE A 363 2.98 -9.15 -14.69
N ILE A 364 2.73 -7.86 -15.00
CA ILE A 364 1.39 -7.28 -15.16
C ILE A 364 1.26 -6.76 -16.58
N PRO A 365 0.14 -7.04 -17.30
CA PRO A 365 -0.09 -6.53 -18.66
C PRO A 365 0.02 -5.00 -18.65
N SER A 366 0.89 -4.46 -19.51
CA SER A 366 1.19 -3.03 -19.48
C SER A 366 1.91 -2.55 -20.73
N THR A 367 1.84 -1.25 -20.98
CA THR A 367 2.64 -0.56 -21.99
C THR A 367 3.48 0.51 -21.32
N LEU A 368 4.80 0.39 -21.44
CA LEU A 368 5.77 1.38 -20.97
C LEU A 368 6.26 2.21 -22.15
N ARG A 369 6.28 3.53 -21.99
CA ARG A 369 7.06 4.45 -22.84
C ARG A 369 8.31 4.88 -22.08
N TRP A 370 9.47 4.43 -22.55
CA TRP A 370 10.76 4.73 -21.96
C TRP A 370 11.65 5.48 -22.98
N GLY A 371 11.65 6.80 -22.87
CA GLY A 371 12.27 7.66 -23.88
C GLY A 371 11.61 7.45 -25.26
N ASP A 372 12.41 7.05 -26.24
CA ASP A 372 12.01 6.73 -27.62
C ASP A 372 11.69 5.24 -27.85
N THR A 373 11.45 4.49 -26.79
CA THR A 373 11.18 3.04 -26.88
C THR A 373 9.86 2.69 -26.21
N GLN A 374 8.97 2.04 -26.93
CA GLN A 374 7.78 1.42 -26.37
C GLN A 374 8.07 -0.04 -26.03
N ILE A 375 7.65 -0.46 -24.86
CA ILE A 375 7.72 -1.85 -24.39
C ILE A 375 6.33 -2.27 -23.97
N GLU A 376 5.82 -3.33 -24.59
CA GLU A 376 4.54 -3.93 -24.24
C GLU A 376 4.78 -5.24 -23.50
N GLN A 377 4.23 -5.37 -22.30
CA GLN A 377 4.23 -6.61 -21.54
C GLN A 377 2.91 -7.34 -21.75
N GLN A 378 2.97 -8.48 -22.40
CA GLN A 378 1.86 -9.37 -22.70
C GLN A 378 1.92 -10.57 -21.77
N THR A 379 0.92 -10.72 -20.90
CA THR A 379 0.88 -11.79 -19.91
C THR A 379 -0.54 -12.01 -19.40
N ALA A 380 -0.87 -13.25 -19.04
CA ALA A 380 -2.03 -13.60 -18.22
C ALA A 380 -1.59 -14.08 -16.83
N PHE A 381 -0.39 -13.70 -16.39
CA PHE A 381 0.11 -14.01 -15.05
C PHE A 381 -0.83 -13.40 -13.97
N PRO A 382 -1.16 -14.13 -12.90
CA PRO A 382 -0.63 -15.42 -12.49
C PRO A 382 -1.43 -16.65 -13.00
N ASP A 383 -2.44 -16.48 -13.83
CA ASP A 383 -3.21 -17.60 -14.39
C ASP A 383 -2.33 -18.46 -15.34
N GLU A 384 -1.36 -17.83 -16.02
CA GLU A 384 -0.33 -18.47 -16.83
C GLU A 384 1.09 -18.17 -16.31
N GLU A 385 1.98 -19.14 -16.43
CA GLU A 385 3.34 -19.10 -15.89
C GLU A 385 4.32 -18.41 -16.84
N GLY A 386 4.23 -17.09 -16.98
CA GLY A 386 5.21 -16.36 -17.77
C GLY A 386 4.73 -15.03 -18.34
N SER A 387 5.65 -14.33 -18.99
CA SER A 387 5.42 -13.02 -19.58
C SER A 387 6.22 -12.83 -20.86
N THR A 388 5.68 -12.07 -21.81
CA THR A 388 6.35 -11.71 -23.06
C THR A 388 6.48 -10.20 -23.15
N LEU A 389 7.70 -9.70 -23.36
CA LEU A 389 7.93 -8.30 -23.69
C LEU A 389 8.11 -8.16 -25.19
N VAL A 390 7.38 -7.21 -25.78
CA VAL A 390 7.56 -6.75 -27.16
C VAL A 390 8.24 -5.40 -27.14
N ILE A 391 9.44 -5.31 -27.71
CA ILE A 391 10.28 -4.11 -27.68
C ILE A 391 10.18 -3.39 -29.01
N SER A 392 9.90 -2.11 -28.98
CA SER A 392 9.67 -1.30 -30.20
C SER A 392 10.33 0.08 -30.07
N PRO A 393 11.63 0.22 -30.41
CA PRO A 393 12.25 1.53 -30.58
C PRO A 393 11.53 2.31 -31.70
N GLU A 394 11.28 3.60 -31.50
CA GLU A 394 10.62 4.47 -32.50
C GLU A 394 11.48 4.65 -33.75
N LYS A 395 12.80 4.72 -33.56
CA LYS A 395 13.77 4.92 -34.65
C LYS A 395 14.92 3.91 -34.56
N GLY A 396 15.14 3.18 -35.68
CA GLY A 396 16.30 2.31 -35.83
C GLY A 396 16.39 1.19 -34.79
N LYS A 397 17.53 1.13 -34.13
CA LYS A 397 17.84 0.14 -33.08
C LYS A 397 18.28 0.87 -31.82
N LYS A 398 18.01 0.28 -30.66
CA LYS A 398 18.36 0.82 -29.35
C LYS A 398 19.13 -0.20 -28.54
N GLU A 399 20.29 0.17 -28.00
CA GLU A 399 21.06 -0.68 -27.10
C GLU A 399 20.70 -0.36 -25.66
N PHE A 400 20.28 -1.38 -24.90
CA PHE A 400 20.07 -1.31 -23.46
C PHE A 400 20.02 -2.71 -22.83
N THR A 401 20.14 -2.76 -21.51
CA THR A 401 20.05 -3.99 -20.73
C THR A 401 18.66 -4.17 -20.15
N LEU A 402 18.03 -5.31 -20.40
CA LEU A 402 16.85 -5.78 -19.66
C LEU A 402 17.31 -6.62 -18.46
N LEU A 403 16.77 -6.32 -17.28
CA LEU A 403 16.95 -7.12 -16.07
C LEU A 403 15.58 -7.64 -15.62
N PHE A 404 15.38 -8.96 -15.71
CA PHE A 404 14.16 -9.60 -15.23
C PHE A 404 14.36 -10.06 -13.81
N ARG A 405 13.48 -9.60 -12.89
CA ARG A 405 13.44 -10.14 -11.54
C ARG A 405 13.07 -11.62 -11.57
N ILE A 406 13.81 -12.41 -10.81
CA ILE A 406 13.50 -13.81 -10.57
C ILE A 406 12.90 -13.93 -9.18
N PRO A 407 11.58 -14.18 -9.08
CA PRO A 407 10.90 -14.26 -7.79
C PRO A 407 11.40 -15.42 -6.92
N GLU A 408 11.34 -15.27 -5.60
CA GLU A 408 11.73 -16.32 -4.63
C GLU A 408 10.94 -17.63 -4.79
N TRP A 409 9.75 -17.57 -5.37
CA TRP A 409 8.87 -18.72 -5.54
C TRP A 409 9.16 -19.55 -6.79
N THR A 410 10.05 -19.12 -7.69
CA THR A 410 10.47 -19.91 -8.85
C THR A 410 11.86 -20.50 -8.65
N LYS A 411 12.08 -21.71 -9.17
CA LYS A 411 13.38 -22.36 -9.10
C LYS A 411 14.25 -21.88 -10.26
N PRO A 412 15.47 -21.35 -10.02
CA PRO A 412 16.34 -20.84 -11.08
C PRO A 412 16.59 -21.84 -12.21
N GLU A 413 16.71 -23.14 -11.89
CA GLU A 413 16.94 -24.21 -12.86
C GLU A 413 15.71 -24.50 -13.75
N ALA A 414 14.52 -24.14 -13.30
CA ALA A 414 13.28 -24.31 -14.06
C ALA A 414 12.99 -23.15 -15.01
N LEU A 415 13.67 -22.02 -14.80
CA LEU A 415 13.53 -20.81 -15.61
C LEU A 415 13.81 -21.07 -17.10
N ARG A 416 12.99 -20.47 -17.97
CA ARG A 416 13.20 -20.47 -19.43
C ARG A 416 13.14 -19.05 -19.95
N LEU A 417 14.15 -18.65 -20.72
CA LEU A 417 14.19 -17.36 -21.39
C LEU A 417 14.47 -17.57 -22.88
N SER A 418 13.74 -16.90 -23.73
CA SER A 418 13.97 -16.90 -25.17
C SER A 418 13.87 -15.50 -25.76
N VAL A 419 14.62 -15.25 -26.82
CA VAL A 419 14.55 -14.02 -27.62
C VAL A 419 14.24 -14.41 -29.05
N ASN A 420 13.12 -13.90 -29.58
CA ASN A 420 12.63 -14.23 -30.93
C ASN A 420 12.56 -15.77 -31.17
N GLY A 421 12.07 -16.50 -30.16
CA GLY A 421 11.94 -17.96 -30.17
C GLY A 421 13.25 -18.73 -29.93
N LYS A 422 14.40 -18.06 -29.85
CA LYS A 422 15.69 -18.70 -29.56
C LYS A 422 15.99 -18.69 -28.07
N ARG A 423 16.12 -19.89 -27.48
CA ARG A 423 16.49 -20.06 -26.07
C ARG A 423 17.82 -19.37 -25.76
N GLN A 424 17.88 -18.69 -24.61
CA GLN A 424 19.07 -18.05 -24.07
C GLN A 424 19.60 -18.84 -22.90
N ASN A 425 20.93 -18.94 -22.77
CA ASN A 425 21.57 -19.35 -21.54
C ASN A 425 21.52 -18.18 -20.58
N VAL A 426 21.02 -18.42 -19.39
CA VAL A 426 20.83 -17.38 -18.38
C VAL A 426 21.54 -17.72 -17.09
N THR A 427 22.06 -16.69 -16.44
CA THR A 427 22.63 -16.75 -15.09
C THR A 427 21.88 -15.77 -14.22
N VAL A 428 21.40 -16.23 -13.08
CA VAL A 428 20.77 -15.36 -12.08
C VAL A 428 21.88 -14.74 -11.23
N LYS A 429 21.91 -13.42 -11.21
CA LYS A 429 22.81 -12.66 -10.36
C LYS A 429 22.00 -11.63 -9.57
N GLU A 430 22.18 -11.60 -8.25
CA GLU A 430 21.47 -10.65 -7.35
C GLU A 430 19.94 -10.67 -7.57
N GLY A 431 19.38 -11.85 -7.86
CA GLY A 431 17.96 -12.04 -8.12
C GLY A 431 17.46 -11.61 -9.50
N TYR A 432 18.36 -11.24 -10.42
CA TYR A 432 18.02 -10.84 -11.79
C TYR A 432 18.67 -11.72 -12.85
N VAL A 433 17.97 -11.86 -13.98
CA VAL A 433 18.56 -12.31 -15.26
C VAL A 433 18.74 -11.09 -16.15
N SER A 434 19.95 -10.92 -16.66
CA SER A 434 20.33 -9.76 -17.47
C SER A 434 20.47 -10.12 -18.94
N LEU A 435 19.92 -9.29 -19.85
CA LEU A 435 20.08 -9.37 -21.29
C LEU A 435 20.56 -8.01 -21.82
N ASN A 436 21.85 -7.90 -22.11
CA ASN A 436 22.41 -6.73 -22.80
C ASN A 436 22.45 -7.00 -24.30
N ARG A 437 21.78 -6.18 -25.09
CA ARG A 437 21.81 -6.27 -26.56
C ARG A 437 21.24 -5.04 -27.24
N THR A 438 21.46 -4.96 -28.55
CA THR A 438 20.83 -3.98 -29.43
C THR A 438 19.46 -4.51 -29.88
N TRP A 439 18.41 -3.81 -29.47
CA TRP A 439 17.01 -4.17 -29.73
C TRP A 439 16.51 -3.54 -31.02
N SER A 440 15.73 -4.30 -31.76
CA SER A 440 15.03 -3.87 -32.97
C SER A 440 13.52 -3.85 -32.74
N LYS A 441 12.80 -3.09 -33.57
CA LYS A 441 11.34 -3.04 -33.50
C LYS A 441 10.72 -4.42 -33.68
N GLY A 442 9.88 -4.80 -32.72
CA GLY A 442 9.16 -6.08 -32.72
C GLY A 442 9.95 -7.24 -32.09
N ASP A 443 11.15 -7.00 -31.55
CA ASP A 443 11.86 -8.04 -30.79
C ASP A 443 11.02 -8.51 -29.61
N LYS A 444 10.94 -9.84 -29.43
CA LYS A 444 10.15 -10.48 -28.39
C LYS A 444 11.06 -11.21 -27.40
N VAL A 445 10.87 -10.92 -26.12
CA VAL A 445 11.51 -11.65 -25.02
C VAL A 445 10.45 -12.41 -24.25
N ARG A 446 10.51 -13.73 -24.25
CA ARG A 446 9.61 -14.59 -23.47
C ARG A 446 10.34 -15.13 -22.26
N LEU A 447 9.78 -14.85 -21.06
CA LEU A 447 10.21 -15.39 -19.78
C LEU A 447 9.14 -16.37 -19.28
N GLU A 448 9.55 -17.59 -18.93
CA GLU A 448 8.70 -18.59 -18.28
C GLU A 448 9.17 -18.78 -16.85
N LEU A 449 8.23 -18.70 -15.92
CA LEU A 449 8.42 -18.75 -14.47
C LEU A 449 7.54 -19.84 -13.88
N PRO A 450 7.97 -21.12 -13.92
CA PRO A 450 7.18 -22.23 -13.40
C PRO A 450 6.87 -22.05 -11.92
N MET A 451 5.59 -22.16 -11.56
CA MET A 451 5.10 -22.08 -10.20
C MET A 451 5.01 -23.46 -9.56
N HIS A 452 5.14 -23.51 -8.25
CA HIS A 452 4.96 -24.73 -7.46
C HIS A 452 4.31 -24.42 -6.11
N LEU A 453 3.72 -25.45 -5.49
CA LEU A 453 3.15 -25.35 -4.15
C LEU A 453 4.24 -25.14 -3.11
N ARG A 454 3.98 -24.24 -2.18
CA ARG A 454 4.83 -23.97 -1.00
C ARG A 454 3.95 -23.85 0.24
N ALA A 455 4.49 -24.21 1.40
CA ALA A 455 3.87 -23.94 2.69
C ALA A 455 4.77 -23.01 3.51
N ILE A 456 4.19 -21.96 4.05
CA ILE A 456 4.90 -20.99 4.90
C ILE A 456 4.24 -21.01 6.28
N ALA A 457 5.02 -21.30 7.32
CA ALA A 457 4.57 -21.26 8.70
C ALA A 457 4.38 -19.82 9.18
N LEU A 458 3.50 -19.59 10.16
CA LEU A 458 3.46 -18.30 10.87
C LEU A 458 4.78 -18.08 11.63
N PRO A 459 5.20 -16.80 11.77
CA PRO A 459 6.47 -16.47 12.43
C PRO A 459 6.59 -16.90 13.89
N ASP A 460 5.46 -17.11 14.59
CA ASP A 460 5.41 -17.54 16.00
C ASP A 460 5.74 -19.03 16.22
N GLY A 461 6.02 -19.78 15.14
CA GLY A 461 6.30 -21.22 15.21
C GLY A 461 5.10 -22.10 15.52
N SER A 462 3.88 -21.56 15.53
CA SER A 462 2.64 -22.33 15.69
C SER A 462 2.41 -23.29 14.50
N ALA A 463 1.49 -24.24 14.68
CA ALA A 463 1.11 -25.21 13.63
C ALA A 463 0.15 -24.61 12.57
N ASN A 464 0.26 -23.32 12.31
CA ASN A 464 -0.52 -22.61 11.30
C ASN A 464 0.33 -22.32 10.07
N TYR A 465 -0.17 -22.71 8.90
CA TYR A 465 0.54 -22.58 7.64
C TYR A 465 -0.32 -21.88 6.61
N SER A 466 0.31 -21.04 5.79
CA SER A 466 -0.27 -20.58 4.53
C SER A 466 0.24 -21.44 3.38
N ILE A 467 -0.67 -21.80 2.48
CA ILE A 467 -0.33 -22.56 1.27
C ILE A 467 -0.33 -21.61 0.08
N LEU A 468 0.76 -21.62 -0.69
CA LEU A 468 0.94 -20.75 -1.85
C LEU A 468 1.17 -21.58 -3.12
N TYR A 469 0.74 -21.05 -4.25
CA TYR A 469 1.17 -21.48 -5.57
C TYR A 469 1.75 -20.27 -6.32
N GLY A 470 3.05 -20.30 -6.59
CA GLY A 470 3.77 -19.09 -6.99
C GLY A 470 3.66 -17.97 -5.94
N PRO A 471 3.27 -16.73 -6.32
CA PRO A 471 3.06 -15.63 -5.38
C PRO A 471 1.69 -15.68 -4.67
N ILE A 472 0.79 -16.55 -5.08
CA ILE A 472 -0.62 -16.52 -4.69
C ILE A 472 -0.87 -17.40 -3.46
N VAL A 473 -1.44 -16.79 -2.42
CA VAL A 473 -1.94 -17.48 -1.22
C VAL A 473 -3.29 -18.12 -1.56
N LEU A 474 -3.40 -19.44 -1.36
CA LEU A 474 -4.62 -20.19 -1.62
C LEU A 474 -5.57 -20.09 -0.42
N ALA A 475 -6.82 -19.76 -0.67
CA ALA A 475 -7.87 -19.63 0.33
C ALA A 475 -8.91 -20.75 0.19
N ALA A 476 -9.34 -21.29 1.31
CA ALA A 476 -10.39 -22.32 1.37
C ALA A 476 -11.78 -21.68 1.25
N ARG A 477 -12.64 -22.24 0.40
CA ARG A 477 -14.03 -21.78 0.22
C ARG A 477 -14.93 -22.40 1.27
N LEU A 478 -15.43 -21.58 2.20
CA LEU A 478 -16.31 -22.02 3.29
C LEU A 478 -17.81 -21.75 3.04
N GLY A 479 -18.16 -21.19 1.88
CA GLY A 479 -19.54 -20.84 1.51
C GLY A 479 -19.84 -19.35 1.64
N LYS A 480 -21.10 -18.98 1.39
CA LYS A 480 -21.60 -17.58 1.39
C LYS A 480 -22.63 -17.32 2.51
N GLN A 481 -22.74 -18.20 3.50
CA GLN A 481 -23.70 -18.05 4.58
C GLN A 481 -23.23 -17.06 5.65
N ASN A 482 -24.16 -16.41 6.32
CA ASN A 482 -23.89 -15.50 7.44
C ASN A 482 -23.01 -14.30 7.08
N GLN A 483 -23.21 -13.72 5.90
CA GLN A 483 -22.50 -12.52 5.42
C GLN A 483 -23.39 -11.26 5.54
N ASP A 484 -24.30 -11.22 6.52
CA ASP A 484 -25.13 -10.06 6.79
C ASP A 484 -24.24 -8.86 7.14
N GLY A 485 -24.51 -7.69 6.52
CA GLY A 485 -23.67 -6.51 6.69
C GLY A 485 -22.30 -6.57 5.97
N MET A 486 -22.19 -7.38 4.89
CA MET A 486 -20.99 -7.40 4.03
C MET A 486 -20.70 -6.04 3.38
N PHE A 487 -21.71 -5.19 3.24
CA PHE A 487 -21.57 -3.78 2.88
C PHE A 487 -21.84 -2.91 4.10
N ALA A 488 -20.97 -1.95 4.35
CA ALA A 488 -21.02 -1.09 5.52
C ALA A 488 -22.33 -0.31 5.63
N ASP A 489 -22.77 -0.07 6.83
CA ASP A 489 -23.76 0.94 7.15
C ASP A 489 -23.10 2.32 7.36
N ASP A 490 -23.90 3.35 7.65
CA ASP A 490 -23.41 4.72 7.85
C ASP A 490 -22.83 4.95 9.26
N SER A 491 -22.76 3.91 10.11
CA SER A 491 -22.20 4.05 11.44
C SER A 491 -20.69 4.25 11.40
N ARG A 492 -20.15 4.92 12.42
CA ARG A 492 -18.71 5.17 12.56
C ARG A 492 -17.88 3.89 12.55
N GLY A 493 -18.41 2.79 13.07
CA GLY A 493 -17.78 1.46 13.14
C GLY A 493 -18.21 0.49 12.05
N GLY A 494 -18.92 0.95 11.02
CA GLY A 494 -19.49 0.11 9.97
C GLY A 494 -18.47 -0.70 9.15
N HIS A 495 -17.19 -0.44 9.32
CA HIS A 495 -16.09 -1.19 8.71
C HIS A 495 -15.77 -2.53 9.42
N ILE A 496 -16.37 -2.78 10.58
CA ILE A 496 -16.16 -4.01 11.36
C ILE A 496 -17.28 -5.00 11.05
N ALA A 497 -16.91 -6.23 10.69
CA ALA A 497 -17.87 -7.27 10.41
C ALA A 497 -18.67 -7.63 11.69
N ALA A 498 -19.98 -7.41 11.65
CA ALA A 498 -20.89 -7.59 12.79
C ALA A 498 -21.66 -8.91 12.77
N GLY A 499 -21.52 -9.72 11.71
CA GLY A 499 -22.23 -10.98 11.53
C GLY A 499 -21.81 -12.08 12.52
N PRO A 500 -22.55 -13.20 12.54
CA PRO A 500 -22.29 -14.28 13.46
C PRO A 500 -20.89 -14.87 13.30
N ARG A 501 -20.21 -15.09 14.43
CA ARG A 501 -18.92 -15.77 14.47
C ARG A 501 -19.13 -17.27 14.54
N LEU A 502 -18.73 -17.98 13.49
CA LEU A 502 -18.73 -19.43 13.54
C LEU A 502 -17.70 -19.95 14.55
N PRO A 503 -18.01 -21.02 15.31
CA PRO A 503 -17.04 -21.61 16.24
C PRO A 503 -15.81 -22.13 15.51
N LEU A 504 -14.60 -21.73 15.94
CA LEU A 504 -13.34 -22.13 15.29
C LEU A 504 -13.14 -23.64 15.25
N GLN A 505 -13.67 -24.36 16.24
CA GLN A 505 -13.61 -25.83 16.32
C GLN A 505 -14.39 -26.53 15.19
N THR A 506 -15.26 -25.80 14.50
CA THR A 506 -16.04 -26.33 13.36
C THR A 506 -15.38 -26.03 12.01
N MET A 507 -14.28 -25.30 12.01
CA MET A 507 -13.56 -24.93 10.79
C MET A 507 -12.67 -26.08 10.31
N PRO A 508 -12.38 -26.15 8.97
CA PRO A 508 -11.57 -27.21 8.43
C PRO A 508 -10.12 -27.12 8.93
N VAL A 509 -9.59 -28.29 9.30
CA VAL A 509 -8.17 -28.48 9.62
C VAL A 509 -7.61 -29.64 8.81
N ILE A 510 -6.39 -29.52 8.33
CA ILE A 510 -5.70 -30.64 7.68
C ILE A 510 -5.19 -31.58 8.76
N VAL A 511 -5.51 -32.88 8.62
CA VAL A 511 -5.07 -33.92 9.56
C VAL A 511 -3.95 -34.71 8.93
N GLY A 512 -2.76 -34.66 9.53
CA GLY A 512 -1.60 -35.40 9.03
C GLY A 512 -0.26 -34.84 9.51
N ASP A 513 0.82 -35.36 8.94
CA ASP A 513 2.18 -34.86 9.19
C ASP A 513 2.39 -33.54 8.49
N LYS A 514 2.80 -32.52 9.24
CA LYS A 514 3.13 -31.17 8.71
C LYS A 514 4.18 -31.21 7.58
N ASN A 515 5.06 -32.19 7.57
CA ASN A 515 6.08 -32.35 6.52
C ASN A 515 5.48 -32.83 5.19
N ASN A 516 4.27 -33.37 5.21
CA ASN A 516 3.55 -33.85 4.03
C ASN A 516 2.34 -32.98 3.66
N LEU A 517 2.25 -31.77 4.22
CA LEU A 517 1.11 -30.86 4.07
C LEU A 517 0.69 -30.67 2.60
N LEU A 518 1.67 -30.49 1.71
CA LEU A 518 1.40 -30.23 0.28
C LEU A 518 0.87 -31.45 -0.47
N SER A 519 1.04 -32.67 0.03
CA SER A 519 0.50 -33.89 -0.58
C SER A 519 -1.03 -33.98 -0.52
N HIS A 520 -1.66 -33.19 0.37
CA HIS A 520 -3.10 -33.08 0.48
C HIS A 520 -3.75 -32.24 -0.63
N LEU A 521 -2.96 -31.55 -1.47
CA LEU A 521 -3.46 -30.69 -2.53
C LEU A 521 -3.32 -31.34 -3.90
N LYS A 522 -4.42 -31.36 -4.66
CA LYS A 522 -4.44 -31.83 -6.04
C LYS A 522 -4.96 -30.72 -6.96
N LYS A 523 -4.16 -30.35 -7.96
CA LYS A 523 -4.53 -29.32 -8.96
C LYS A 523 -5.78 -29.76 -9.71
N VAL A 524 -6.72 -28.83 -9.90
CA VAL A 524 -7.94 -29.07 -10.69
C VAL A 524 -7.58 -28.78 -12.15
N GLU A 525 -7.74 -29.79 -13.01
CA GLU A 525 -7.47 -29.68 -14.43
C GLU A 525 -8.38 -28.62 -15.09
N GLY A 526 -7.80 -27.80 -15.96
CA GLY A 526 -8.51 -26.73 -16.67
C GLY A 526 -8.92 -25.52 -15.82
N LYS A 527 -8.60 -25.49 -14.50
CA LYS A 527 -8.86 -24.34 -13.64
C LYS A 527 -7.54 -23.74 -13.12
N PRO A 528 -7.15 -22.54 -13.56
CA PRO A 528 -5.95 -21.91 -13.05
C PRO A 528 -6.07 -21.69 -11.52
N LEU A 529 -4.96 -21.74 -10.81
CA LEU A 529 -4.82 -21.44 -9.38
C LEU A 529 -5.85 -22.14 -8.46
N THR A 530 -6.34 -23.31 -8.87
CA THR A 530 -7.42 -24.05 -8.16
C THR A 530 -6.97 -25.46 -7.82
N PHE A 531 -7.20 -25.85 -6.57
CA PHE A 531 -6.84 -27.15 -6.04
C PHE A 531 -8.01 -27.73 -5.22
N THR A 532 -8.08 -29.06 -5.10
CA THR A 532 -8.87 -29.74 -4.09
C THR A 532 -7.98 -30.11 -2.92
N LEU A 533 -8.54 -30.08 -1.71
CA LEU A 533 -7.85 -30.38 -0.47
C LEU A 533 -8.42 -31.66 0.14
N SER A 534 -7.59 -32.63 0.45
CA SER A 534 -7.93 -33.92 1.08
C SER A 534 -7.37 -34.01 2.50
N GLY A 535 -7.81 -35.03 3.26
CA GLY A 535 -7.35 -35.22 4.63
C GLY A 535 -7.82 -34.12 5.58
N VAL A 536 -9.04 -33.66 5.39
CA VAL A 536 -9.63 -32.53 6.13
C VAL A 536 -10.64 -33.00 7.15
N TYR A 537 -10.58 -32.46 8.34
CA TYR A 537 -11.59 -32.67 9.39
C TYR A 537 -12.28 -31.33 9.73
N PRO A 538 -13.59 -31.28 9.95
CA PRO A 538 -14.60 -32.36 9.82
C PRO A 538 -14.79 -32.85 8.38
N GLU A 539 -15.21 -34.12 8.22
CA GLU A 539 -15.39 -34.81 6.92
C GLU A 539 -16.23 -34.04 5.89
N ARG A 540 -17.17 -33.21 6.35
CA ARG A 540 -17.99 -32.37 5.46
C ARG A 540 -17.17 -31.41 4.58
N TYR A 541 -15.90 -31.20 4.90
CA TYR A 541 -14.98 -30.37 4.14
C TYR A 541 -14.00 -31.18 3.27
N GLU A 542 -14.07 -32.53 3.31
CA GLU A 542 -13.22 -33.37 2.49
C GLU A 542 -13.45 -33.08 1.00
N GLY A 543 -12.35 -32.91 0.26
CA GLY A 543 -12.41 -32.53 -1.16
C GLY A 543 -12.77 -31.05 -1.41
N MET A 544 -12.74 -30.20 -0.38
CA MET A 544 -13.05 -28.79 -0.54
C MET A 544 -12.11 -28.10 -1.52
N THR A 545 -12.60 -27.04 -2.15
CA THR A 545 -11.81 -26.24 -3.08
C THR A 545 -10.97 -25.19 -2.33
N VAL A 546 -9.69 -25.10 -2.69
CA VAL A 546 -8.81 -23.99 -2.33
C VAL A 546 -8.36 -23.29 -3.60
N ALA A 547 -8.42 -21.97 -3.60
CA ALA A 547 -8.13 -21.15 -4.78
C ALA A 547 -7.66 -19.76 -4.35
N VAL A 548 -7.27 -18.95 -5.32
CA VAL A 548 -6.91 -17.55 -5.08
C VAL A 548 -8.09 -16.77 -4.47
N SER A 549 -7.82 -15.90 -3.50
CA SER A 549 -8.88 -15.20 -2.76
C SER A 549 -9.65 -14.16 -3.60
N TYR A 550 -9.02 -13.56 -4.60
CA TYR A 550 -9.68 -12.61 -5.51
C TYR A 550 -10.54 -13.27 -6.60
N THR A 551 -10.50 -14.60 -6.78
CA THR A 551 -11.42 -15.30 -7.70
C THR A 551 -12.87 -15.30 -7.23
N HIS A 552 -13.15 -14.92 -5.98
CA HIS A 552 -14.52 -14.65 -5.57
C HIS A 552 -15.13 -13.48 -6.37
N LEU A 553 -14.32 -12.58 -6.87
CA LEU A 553 -14.72 -11.46 -7.71
C LEU A 553 -15.02 -11.88 -9.15
N ARG A 554 -14.28 -12.90 -9.69
CA ARG A 554 -14.53 -13.46 -11.03
C ARG A 554 -15.69 -14.47 -11.08
N ALA A 555 -16.02 -15.14 -9.97
CA ALA A 555 -17.14 -16.09 -9.94
C ALA A 555 -18.52 -15.41 -10.11
N HIS A 556 -18.61 -14.09 -9.89
CA HIS A 556 -19.81 -13.31 -10.20
C HIS A 556 -19.88 -12.89 -11.68
N GLU A 557 -18.76 -12.82 -12.42
CA GLU A 557 -18.74 -12.51 -13.85
C GLU A 557 -19.15 -13.70 -14.74
N THR A 558 -19.12 -14.93 -14.21
CA THR A 558 -19.45 -16.15 -14.97
C THR A 558 -20.85 -16.71 -14.68
N GLU A 559 -21.64 -16.06 -13.84
CA GLU A 559 -23.05 -16.45 -13.56
C GLU A 559 -24.08 -15.40 -14.07
N LEU A 560 -23.68 -14.56 -15.04
CA LEU A 560 -24.60 -13.69 -15.79
C LEU A 560 -24.84 -14.26 -17.18
#